data_aca679a90e2ce79b6fd706530793938a
#
_entry.id   aca679a90e2ce79b6fd706530793938a
#
_cell.length_a   1.000
_cell.length_b   1.000
_cell.length_c   1.000
_cell.angle_alpha   90.00
_cell.angle_beta   90.00
_cell.angle_gamma   90.00
#
_symmetry.space_group_name_H-M   'P 1'
#
loop_
_entity.id
_entity.type
_entity.pdbx_description
1 polymer ?
#
loop_
_entity_poly.entity_id
_entity_poly.type
_entity_poly.pdbx_seq_one_letter_code
_entity_poly.pdbx_strand_id
1 'polypeptide(L)'
;KGFGAKTEQNIRENVAFAREAQARERLGDARPLAEDALRYLGGLDAVDAAEIAGSIRRWRDTTGDVDVLVASAEGPEVIDAFVGWSATTDTMEAGDSKASVRAGGMQVDLRVVVPDEFGAALQYFTGSKDHNVALRNRAIARDLKMNEYGVFDVAGVDDPDAGQRVGERVAGETEASMYDALDLPLVPPELR
;
A
#
# COMPACT_ATOMS: atom_id res chain seq x y z
N LYS A 1 40.17 -14.90 1.72
CA LYS A 1 40.14 -13.43 1.90
C LYS A 1 38.88 -13.12 2.68
N GLY A 2 39.01 -12.68 3.93
CA GLY A 2 37.86 -12.30 4.78
C GLY A 2 37.35 -10.91 4.45
N PHE A 3 36.15 -10.58 4.92
CA PHE A 3 35.59 -9.23 4.82
C PHE A 3 36.38 -8.26 5.71
N GLY A 4 36.55 -7.01 5.28
CA GLY A 4 37.16 -5.97 6.10
C GLY A 4 36.25 -5.59 7.28
N ALA A 5 36.83 -5.04 8.37
CA ALA A 5 36.11 -4.68 9.60
C ALA A 5 34.88 -3.76 9.32
N LYS A 6 34.98 -2.84 8.37
CA LYS A 6 33.86 -1.96 7.96
C LYS A 6 32.73 -2.74 7.30
N THR A 7 33.05 -3.75 6.49
CA THR A 7 32.06 -4.62 5.86
C THR A 7 31.37 -5.52 6.88
N GLU A 8 32.13 -6.02 7.86
CA GLU A 8 31.57 -6.81 8.98
C GLU A 8 30.62 -5.96 9.84
N GLN A 9 30.98 -4.72 10.14
CA GLN A 9 30.15 -3.78 10.88
C GLN A 9 28.84 -3.49 10.12
N ASN A 10 28.92 -3.17 8.82
CA ASN A 10 27.75 -2.94 7.99
C ASN A 10 26.84 -4.17 7.89
N ILE A 11 27.41 -5.38 7.82
CA ILE A 11 26.63 -6.63 7.82
C ILE A 11 25.92 -6.81 9.17
N ARG A 12 26.58 -6.56 10.28
CA ARG A 12 25.99 -6.68 11.62
C ARG A 12 24.84 -5.70 11.81
N GLU A 13 25.00 -4.45 11.39
CA GLU A 13 23.97 -3.41 11.44
C GLU A 13 22.78 -3.77 10.54
N ASN A 14 23.05 -4.23 9.31
CA ASN A 14 21.99 -4.67 8.39
C ASN A 14 21.30 -5.97 8.85
N VAL A 15 21.99 -6.88 9.53
CA VAL A 15 21.36 -8.10 10.09
C VAL A 15 20.48 -7.75 11.29
N ALA A 16 20.92 -6.84 12.15
CA ALA A 16 20.09 -6.35 13.26
C ALA A 16 18.83 -5.65 12.71
N PHE A 17 19.00 -4.74 11.76
CA PHE A 17 17.89 -4.07 11.06
C PHE A 17 16.95 -5.05 10.35
N ALA A 18 17.49 -6.05 9.63
CA ALA A 18 16.67 -7.06 8.97
C ALA A 18 15.91 -7.97 9.96
N ARG A 19 16.48 -8.24 11.14
CA ARG A 19 15.78 -8.99 12.19
C ARG A 19 14.67 -8.19 12.84
N GLU A 20 14.87 -6.90 13.06
CA GLU A 20 13.82 -5.99 13.54
C GLU A 20 12.72 -5.82 12.49
N ALA A 21 13.07 -5.65 11.21
CA ALA A 21 12.13 -5.58 10.10
C ALA A 21 11.38 -6.91 9.82
N GLN A 22 11.91 -8.06 10.31
CA GLN A 22 11.25 -9.37 10.27
C GLN A 22 10.44 -9.68 11.53
N ALA A 23 10.53 -8.86 12.58
CA ALA A 23 9.68 -9.01 13.75
C ALA A 23 8.22 -8.76 13.30
N ARG A 24 7.42 -9.81 13.46
CA ARG A 24 5.98 -9.72 13.13
C ARG A 24 5.20 -9.59 14.43
N GLU A 25 4.34 -8.58 14.48
CA GLU A 25 3.45 -8.34 15.59
C GLU A 25 2.12 -9.10 15.39
N ARG A 26 1.46 -9.45 16.48
CA ARG A 26 0.15 -10.07 16.42
C ARG A 26 -0.89 -9.04 15.95
N LEU A 27 -1.89 -9.50 15.23
CA LEU A 27 -2.97 -8.63 14.76
C LEU A 27 -3.61 -7.82 15.89
N GLY A 28 -3.83 -8.45 17.06
CA GLY A 28 -4.42 -7.79 18.23
C GLY A 28 -3.58 -6.65 18.80
N ASP A 29 -2.26 -6.68 18.61
CA ASP A 29 -1.33 -5.65 19.07
C ASP A 29 -1.16 -4.55 18.01
N ALA A 30 -1.14 -4.90 16.73
CA ALA A 30 -0.94 -3.98 15.61
C ALA A 30 -2.22 -3.20 15.22
N ARG A 31 -3.39 -3.85 15.31
CA ARG A 31 -4.65 -3.26 14.86
C ARG A 31 -5.05 -1.97 15.60
N PRO A 32 -4.91 -1.83 16.93
CA PRO A 32 -5.18 -0.57 17.61
C PRO A 32 -4.34 0.60 17.07
N LEU A 33 -3.07 0.37 16.74
CA LEU A 33 -2.20 1.39 16.12
C LEU A 33 -2.70 1.76 14.71
N ALA A 34 -3.10 0.77 13.91
CA ALA A 34 -3.66 1.00 12.58
C ALA A 34 -4.96 1.82 12.65
N GLU A 35 -5.85 1.49 13.60
CA GLU A 35 -7.11 2.23 13.82
C GLU A 35 -6.87 3.65 14.35
N ASP A 36 -5.80 3.87 15.12
CA ASP A 36 -5.42 5.21 15.58
C ASP A 36 -4.87 6.07 14.44
N ALA A 37 -3.98 5.50 13.60
CA ALA A 37 -3.50 6.15 12.39
C ALA A 37 -4.66 6.48 11.42
N LEU A 38 -5.56 5.53 11.19
CA LEU A 38 -6.75 5.72 10.36
C LEU A 38 -7.63 6.86 10.86
N ARG A 39 -7.88 6.90 12.17
CA ARG A 39 -8.71 7.95 12.79
C ARG A 39 -8.04 9.32 12.69
N TYR A 40 -6.73 9.39 12.91
CA TYR A 40 -5.98 10.62 12.78
C TYR A 40 -6.03 11.16 11.35
N LEU A 41 -5.67 10.34 10.37
CA LEU A 41 -5.65 10.72 8.96
C LEU A 41 -7.05 11.04 8.43
N GLY A 42 -8.05 10.23 8.74
CA GLY A 42 -9.43 10.45 8.33
C GLY A 42 -10.11 11.67 8.99
N GLY A 43 -9.48 12.28 10.00
CA GLY A 43 -9.91 13.52 10.62
C GLY A 43 -9.32 14.78 9.99
N LEU A 44 -8.43 14.67 9.00
CA LEU A 44 -7.83 15.81 8.30
C LEU A 44 -8.78 16.34 7.22
N ASP A 45 -8.96 17.64 7.13
CA ASP A 45 -9.84 18.29 6.13
C ASP A 45 -9.39 18.00 4.68
N ALA A 46 -8.10 17.77 4.47
CA ALA A 46 -7.51 17.43 3.17
C ALA A 46 -7.76 15.98 2.71
N VAL A 47 -8.43 15.15 3.53
CA VAL A 47 -8.61 13.71 3.27
C VAL A 47 -10.04 13.42 2.86
N ASP A 48 -10.23 12.92 1.64
CA ASP A 48 -11.54 12.50 1.12
C ASP A 48 -11.95 11.11 1.62
N ALA A 49 -11.01 10.19 1.73
CA ALA A 49 -11.19 8.84 2.24
C ALA A 49 -9.89 8.28 2.83
N ALA A 50 -10.01 7.41 3.82
CA ALA A 50 -8.88 6.69 4.41
C ALA A 50 -9.28 5.25 4.73
N GLU A 51 -8.37 4.29 4.51
CA GLU A 51 -8.57 2.87 4.81
C GLU A 51 -7.27 2.20 5.27
N ILE A 52 -7.40 1.23 6.16
CA ILE A 52 -6.32 0.28 6.45
C ILE A 52 -6.16 -0.64 5.24
N ALA A 53 -4.92 -0.98 4.90
CA ALA A 53 -4.61 -1.90 3.82
C ALA A 53 -3.77 -3.11 4.33
N GLY A 54 -3.03 -3.77 3.46
CA GLY A 54 -2.07 -4.81 3.79
C GLY A 54 -2.63 -6.01 4.53
N SER A 55 -1.78 -6.61 5.33
CA SER A 55 -2.09 -7.84 6.06
C SER A 55 -3.12 -7.63 7.19
N ILE A 56 -3.20 -6.44 7.76
CA ILE A 56 -4.19 -6.08 8.80
C ILE A 56 -5.60 -6.09 8.20
N ARG A 57 -5.80 -5.51 7.04
CA ARG A 57 -7.09 -5.53 6.34
C ARG A 57 -7.53 -6.95 5.99
N ARG A 58 -6.58 -7.83 5.65
CA ARG A 58 -6.84 -9.24 5.37
C ARG A 58 -7.00 -10.12 6.61
N TRP A 59 -7.01 -9.54 7.80
CA TRP A 59 -7.15 -10.27 9.07
C TRP A 59 -6.11 -11.38 9.26
N ARG A 60 -4.85 -11.15 8.84
CA ARG A 60 -3.77 -12.11 9.08
C ARG A 60 -3.39 -12.11 10.55
N ASP A 61 -3.09 -13.28 11.11
CA ASP A 61 -2.74 -13.46 12.52
C ASP A 61 -1.58 -12.57 12.98
N THR A 62 -0.66 -12.26 12.05
CA THR A 62 0.49 -11.39 12.30
C THR A 62 0.73 -10.43 11.12
N THR A 63 1.31 -9.26 11.43
CA THR A 63 1.75 -8.27 10.44
C THR A 63 3.18 -7.82 10.68
N GLY A 64 3.90 -7.36 9.65
CA GLY A 64 5.23 -6.75 9.76
C GLY A 64 5.17 -5.23 9.88
N ASP A 65 4.12 -4.64 9.35
CA ASP A 65 3.90 -3.21 9.18
C ASP A 65 2.42 -2.87 9.27
N VAL A 66 2.13 -1.59 9.34
CA VAL A 66 0.78 -1.03 9.25
C VAL A 66 0.70 -0.25 7.95
N ASP A 67 -0.14 -0.68 7.03
CA ASP A 67 -0.41 0.01 5.78
C ASP A 67 -1.69 0.86 5.89
N VAL A 68 -1.60 2.16 5.60
CA VAL A 68 -2.74 3.07 5.50
C VAL A 68 -2.76 3.71 4.12
N LEU A 69 -3.92 3.69 3.49
CA LEU A 69 -4.19 4.35 2.21
C LEU A 69 -5.11 5.54 2.41
N VAL A 70 -4.80 6.65 1.76
CA VAL A 70 -5.58 7.89 1.82
C VAL A 70 -5.86 8.38 0.40
N ALA A 71 -7.10 8.82 0.16
CA ALA A 71 -7.49 9.61 -0.99
C ALA A 71 -7.38 11.09 -0.67
N SER A 72 -6.60 11.84 -1.43
CA SER A 72 -6.46 13.29 -1.30
C SER A 72 -5.89 13.90 -2.58
N ALA A 73 -6.34 15.09 -2.94
CA ALA A 73 -5.68 15.94 -3.94
C ALA A 73 -4.45 16.66 -3.38
N GLU A 74 -4.35 16.79 -2.05
CA GLU A 74 -3.33 17.56 -1.32
C GLU A 74 -2.29 16.62 -0.66
N GLY A 75 -1.69 15.74 -1.47
CA GLY A 75 -0.75 14.72 -0.97
C GLY A 75 0.33 15.24 -0.03
N PRO A 76 1.09 16.28 -0.39
CA PRO A 76 2.15 16.83 0.48
C PRO A 76 1.64 17.30 1.85
N GLU A 77 0.44 17.92 1.90
CA GLU A 77 -0.17 18.36 3.16
C GLU A 77 -0.49 17.17 4.08
N VAL A 78 -1.04 16.10 3.50
CA VAL A 78 -1.34 14.86 4.24
C VAL A 78 -0.06 14.18 4.73
N ILE A 79 0.99 14.18 3.92
CA ILE A 79 2.31 13.62 4.30
C ILE A 79 2.91 14.43 5.46
N ASP A 80 2.90 15.77 5.38
CA ASP A 80 3.42 16.63 6.45
C ASP A 80 2.65 16.43 7.76
N ALA A 81 1.32 16.33 7.69
CA ALA A 81 0.49 16.01 8.84
C ALA A 81 0.83 14.64 9.44
N PHE A 82 1.01 13.61 8.59
CA PHE A 82 1.36 12.27 9.05
C PHE A 82 2.73 12.20 9.71
N VAL A 83 3.74 12.87 9.16
CA VAL A 83 5.06 12.98 9.78
C VAL A 83 4.96 13.70 11.13
N GLY A 84 4.09 14.72 11.24
CA GLY A 84 3.81 15.46 12.47
C GLY A 84 2.85 14.74 13.45
N TRP A 85 2.36 13.56 13.14
CA TRP A 85 1.46 12.81 14.02
C TRP A 85 2.11 12.53 15.37
N SER A 86 1.40 12.80 16.47
CA SER A 86 1.94 12.73 17.83
C SER A 86 2.45 11.34 18.25
N ALA A 87 2.00 10.28 17.57
CA ALA A 87 2.50 8.91 17.79
C ALA A 87 3.79 8.62 17.01
N THR A 88 4.17 9.44 16.03
CA THR A 88 5.42 9.28 15.27
C THR A 88 6.61 9.52 16.17
N THR A 89 7.48 8.52 16.25
CA THR A 89 8.74 8.58 17.03
C THR A 89 9.95 8.79 16.14
N ASP A 90 9.86 8.40 14.86
CA ASP A 90 10.93 8.56 13.86
C ASP A 90 10.33 8.57 12.46
N THR A 91 10.91 9.36 11.55
CA THR A 91 10.54 9.41 10.13
C THR A 91 11.59 8.69 9.31
N MET A 92 11.19 7.57 8.70
CA MET A 92 12.08 6.72 7.90
C MET A 92 12.16 7.21 6.45
N GLU A 93 11.03 7.63 5.89
CA GLU A 93 10.92 8.13 4.52
C GLU A 93 9.74 9.13 4.45
N ALA A 94 9.91 10.23 3.73
CA ALA A 94 8.83 11.15 3.40
C ALA A 94 9.03 11.72 1.99
N GLY A 95 8.01 11.59 1.14
CA GLY A 95 7.93 12.13 -0.21
C GLY A 95 6.56 12.77 -0.42
N ASP A 96 6.20 13.11 -1.66
CA ASP A 96 4.97 13.87 -1.96
C ASP A 96 3.67 13.02 -1.82
N SER A 97 3.77 11.71 -1.92
CA SER A 97 2.61 10.80 -1.91
C SER A 97 2.83 9.51 -1.11
N LYS A 98 3.97 9.42 -0.42
CA LYS A 98 4.35 8.25 0.37
C LYS A 98 5.18 8.72 1.57
N ALA A 99 4.89 8.16 2.74
CA ALA A 99 5.75 8.27 3.90
C ALA A 99 5.76 6.97 4.71
N SER A 100 6.87 6.75 5.40
CA SER A 100 7.04 5.67 6.37
C SER A 100 7.54 6.26 7.67
N VAL A 101 6.86 5.97 8.76
CA VAL A 101 7.23 6.42 10.10
C VAL A 101 7.33 5.23 11.05
N ARG A 102 7.99 5.44 12.17
CA ARG A 102 7.93 4.53 13.32
C ARG A 102 6.96 5.08 14.35
N ALA A 103 5.98 4.27 14.72
CA ALA A 103 5.02 4.60 15.77
C ALA A 103 4.64 3.34 16.54
N GLY A 104 4.48 3.42 17.86
CA GLY A 104 4.14 2.28 18.70
C GLY A 104 5.10 1.08 18.58
N GLY A 105 6.36 1.32 18.20
CA GLY A 105 7.36 0.26 17.97
C GLY A 105 7.28 -0.41 16.60
N MET A 106 6.29 -0.08 15.77
CA MET A 106 6.08 -0.63 14.42
C MET A 106 6.37 0.39 13.33
N GLN A 107 6.60 -0.10 12.11
CA GLN A 107 6.57 0.72 10.91
C GLN A 107 5.11 0.97 10.51
N VAL A 108 4.80 2.23 10.20
CA VAL A 108 3.50 2.65 9.65
C VAL A 108 3.78 3.31 8.31
N ASP A 109 3.20 2.75 7.26
CA ASP A 109 3.35 3.19 5.89
C ASP A 109 2.07 3.90 5.43
N LEU A 110 2.22 5.13 4.98
CA LEU A 110 1.16 5.91 4.36
C LEU A 110 1.37 5.98 2.85
N ARG A 111 0.30 5.72 2.12
CA ARG A 111 0.21 6.02 0.69
C ARG A 111 -0.95 6.99 0.46
N VAL A 112 -0.67 8.10 -0.23
CA VAL A 112 -1.68 9.06 -0.69
C VAL A 112 -1.88 8.89 -2.18
N VAL A 113 -3.12 8.81 -2.62
CA VAL A 113 -3.51 8.70 -4.03
C VAL A 113 -4.62 9.71 -4.34
N VAL A 114 -4.78 10.06 -5.61
CA VAL A 114 -5.92 10.87 -6.04
C VAL A 114 -7.23 10.10 -5.86
N PRO A 115 -8.36 10.77 -5.54
CA PRO A 115 -9.63 10.10 -5.23
C PRO A 115 -10.07 9.08 -6.28
N ASP A 116 -9.91 9.39 -7.56
CA ASP A 116 -10.31 8.51 -8.66
C ASP A 116 -9.51 7.19 -8.73
N GLU A 117 -8.32 7.14 -8.14
CA GLU A 117 -7.45 5.95 -8.12
C GLU A 117 -7.58 5.15 -6.82
N PHE A 118 -8.39 5.63 -5.86
CA PHE A 118 -8.46 5.06 -4.52
C PHE A 118 -8.87 3.59 -4.51
N GLY A 119 -9.86 3.20 -5.31
CA GLY A 119 -10.31 1.81 -5.39
C GLY A 119 -9.25 0.87 -5.93
N ALA A 120 -8.51 1.30 -6.95
CA ALA A 120 -7.41 0.53 -7.53
C ALA A 120 -6.26 0.38 -6.54
N ALA A 121 -5.85 1.47 -5.91
CA ALA A 121 -4.81 1.47 -4.90
C ALA A 121 -5.22 0.59 -3.69
N LEU A 122 -6.47 0.69 -3.24
CA LEU A 122 -6.97 -0.09 -2.12
C LEU A 122 -6.93 -1.60 -2.42
N GLN A 123 -7.35 -2.00 -3.63
CA GLN A 123 -7.23 -3.40 -4.08
C GLN A 123 -5.77 -3.84 -4.10
N TYR A 124 -4.89 -3.04 -4.70
CA TYR A 124 -3.47 -3.35 -4.89
C TYR A 124 -2.72 -3.47 -3.56
N PHE A 125 -2.82 -2.46 -2.67
CA PHE A 125 -2.14 -2.42 -1.38
C PHE A 125 -2.76 -3.36 -0.34
N THR A 126 -4.04 -3.72 -0.48
CA THR A 126 -4.62 -4.81 0.31
C THR A 126 -3.94 -6.14 -0.02
N GLY A 127 -3.63 -6.42 -1.27
CA GLY A 127 -3.01 -7.68 -1.71
C GLY A 127 -3.99 -8.87 -1.59
N SER A 128 -3.53 -10.09 -1.37
CA SER A 128 -2.12 -10.50 -1.19
C SER A 128 -1.31 -10.36 -2.51
N LYS A 129 0.00 -10.58 -2.42
CA LYS A 129 0.84 -10.62 -3.62
C LYS A 129 0.34 -11.65 -4.63
N ASP A 130 0.02 -12.85 -4.17
CA ASP A 130 -0.46 -13.94 -5.04
C ASP A 130 -1.81 -13.62 -5.64
N HIS A 131 -2.71 -12.99 -4.86
CA HIS A 131 -3.99 -12.52 -5.34
C HIS A 131 -3.82 -11.46 -6.44
N ASN A 132 -2.94 -10.46 -6.23
CA ASN A 132 -2.64 -9.44 -7.24
C ASN A 132 -2.03 -10.04 -8.52
N VAL A 133 -1.18 -11.07 -8.40
CA VAL A 133 -0.63 -11.78 -9.57
C VAL A 133 -1.75 -12.50 -10.32
N ALA A 134 -2.67 -13.17 -9.62
CA ALA A 134 -3.79 -13.87 -10.25
C ALA A 134 -4.71 -12.90 -11.00
N LEU A 135 -5.05 -11.75 -10.38
CA LEU A 135 -5.89 -10.72 -11.03
C LEU A 135 -5.20 -10.11 -12.25
N ARG A 136 -3.90 -9.79 -12.17
CA ARG A 136 -3.13 -9.28 -13.32
C ARG A 136 -3.07 -10.27 -14.47
N ASN A 137 -2.86 -11.56 -14.19
CA ASN A 137 -2.86 -12.59 -15.23
C ASN A 137 -4.24 -12.69 -15.89
N ARG A 138 -5.32 -12.54 -15.12
CA ARG A 138 -6.67 -12.52 -15.67
C ARG A 138 -6.94 -11.28 -16.51
N ALA A 139 -6.42 -10.11 -16.13
CA ALA A 139 -6.49 -8.88 -16.91
C ALA A 139 -5.77 -9.05 -18.25
N ILE A 140 -4.53 -9.53 -18.25
CA ILE A 140 -3.73 -9.77 -19.46
C ILE A 140 -4.46 -10.71 -20.44
N ALA A 141 -5.11 -11.76 -19.95
CA ALA A 141 -5.90 -12.69 -20.78
C ALA A 141 -7.15 -12.03 -21.44
N ARG A 142 -7.42 -10.76 -21.16
CA ARG A 142 -8.56 -9.96 -21.67
C ARG A 142 -8.12 -8.69 -22.38
N ASP A 143 -6.85 -8.59 -22.75
CA ASP A 143 -6.24 -7.38 -23.30
C ASP A 143 -6.40 -6.17 -22.36
N LEU A 144 -6.39 -6.43 -21.05
CA LEU A 144 -6.43 -5.42 -20.00
C LEU A 144 -5.10 -5.36 -19.24
N LYS A 145 -4.73 -4.16 -18.79
CA LYS A 145 -3.64 -3.90 -17.87
C LYS A 145 -4.19 -3.48 -16.52
N MET A 146 -3.72 -4.10 -15.44
CA MET A 146 -4.18 -3.80 -14.07
C MET A 146 -3.01 -3.47 -13.17
N ASN A 147 -3.12 -2.36 -12.44
CA ASN A 147 -2.15 -1.89 -11.45
C ASN A 147 -2.83 -1.04 -10.36
N GLU A 148 -2.03 -0.35 -9.53
CA GLU A 148 -2.49 0.53 -8.45
C GLU A 148 -3.21 1.80 -8.93
N TYR A 149 -3.22 2.08 -10.22
CA TYR A 149 -3.88 3.25 -10.83
C TYR A 149 -5.21 2.92 -11.50
N GLY A 150 -5.48 1.65 -11.75
CA GLY A 150 -6.71 1.21 -12.38
C GLY A 150 -6.58 -0.04 -13.22
N VAL A 151 -7.68 -0.32 -13.94
CA VAL A 151 -7.72 -1.25 -15.07
C VAL A 151 -7.81 -0.44 -16.35
N PHE A 152 -6.95 -0.77 -17.31
CA PHE A 152 -6.83 -0.07 -18.58
C PHE A 152 -7.07 -1.06 -19.73
N ASP A 153 -7.90 -0.68 -20.69
CA ASP A 153 -8.04 -1.39 -21.95
C ASP A 153 -6.79 -1.11 -22.81
N VAL A 154 -6.07 -2.14 -23.15
CA VAL A 154 -4.85 -2.06 -23.96
C VAL A 154 -5.00 -2.77 -25.29
N ALA A 155 -6.24 -3.13 -25.70
CA ALA A 155 -6.50 -3.71 -27.01
C ALA A 155 -6.07 -2.74 -28.11
N GLY A 156 -5.16 -3.17 -28.98
CA GLY A 156 -4.61 -2.35 -30.06
C GLY A 156 -3.57 -1.32 -29.63
N VAL A 157 -3.09 -1.34 -28.40
CA VAL A 157 -1.95 -0.54 -27.94
C VAL A 157 -0.65 -1.24 -28.36
N ASP A 158 0.22 -0.53 -29.08
CA ASP A 158 1.47 -1.10 -29.63
C ASP A 158 2.45 -1.57 -28.52
N ASP A 159 2.55 -0.81 -27.42
CA ASP A 159 3.40 -1.13 -26.28
C ASP A 159 2.63 -0.90 -24.95
N PRO A 160 1.94 -1.93 -24.46
CA PRO A 160 1.23 -1.84 -23.18
C PRO A 160 2.13 -1.57 -21.97
N ASP A 161 3.44 -1.80 -22.08
CA ASP A 161 4.40 -1.62 -21.00
C ASP A 161 5.12 -0.25 -21.03
N ALA A 162 4.82 0.60 -22.02
CA ALA A 162 5.41 1.93 -22.15
C ALA A 162 5.16 2.86 -20.93
N GLY A 163 4.19 2.55 -20.08
CA GLY A 163 3.89 3.32 -18.86
C GLY A 163 2.82 2.68 -18.00
N GLN A 164 2.61 3.23 -16.80
CA GLN A 164 1.64 2.66 -15.83
C GLN A 164 0.18 2.93 -16.22
N ARG A 165 -0.11 4.06 -16.88
CA ARG A 165 -1.45 4.52 -17.29
C ARG A 165 -1.61 4.51 -18.81
N VAL A 166 -1.18 3.42 -19.46
CA VAL A 166 -1.30 3.23 -20.91
C VAL A 166 -2.64 2.57 -21.24
N GLY A 167 -3.32 3.06 -22.28
CA GLY A 167 -4.65 2.60 -22.67
C GLY A 167 -5.78 3.45 -22.11
N GLU A 168 -7.03 3.08 -22.41
CA GLU A 168 -8.22 3.71 -21.84
C GLU A 168 -8.50 3.14 -20.44
N ARG A 169 -8.61 4.00 -19.44
CA ARG A 169 -8.95 3.56 -18.08
C ARG A 169 -10.43 3.17 -18.01
N VAL A 170 -10.70 1.92 -17.69
CA VAL A 170 -12.04 1.33 -17.62
C VAL A 170 -12.55 1.09 -16.19
N ALA A 171 -11.65 1.08 -15.18
CA ALA A 171 -12.00 0.93 -13.77
C ALA A 171 -10.90 1.47 -12.85
N GLY A 172 -11.22 1.73 -11.57
CA GLY A 172 -10.24 2.15 -10.56
C GLY A 172 -10.80 3.01 -9.43
N GLU A 173 -11.96 3.63 -9.60
CA GLU A 173 -12.59 4.52 -8.62
C GLU A 173 -13.01 3.78 -7.35
N THR A 174 -13.49 2.56 -7.51
CA THR A 174 -13.89 1.68 -6.42
C THR A 174 -13.20 0.33 -6.52
N GLU A 175 -13.00 -0.32 -5.38
CA GLU A 175 -12.46 -1.68 -5.37
C GLU A 175 -13.37 -2.67 -6.12
N ALA A 176 -14.70 -2.50 -6.04
CA ALA A 176 -15.65 -3.31 -6.77
C ALA A 176 -15.46 -3.19 -8.29
N SER A 177 -15.26 -1.98 -8.82
CA SER A 177 -15.07 -1.77 -10.26
C SER A 177 -13.85 -2.49 -10.81
N MET A 178 -12.80 -2.70 -9.99
CA MET A 178 -11.61 -3.47 -10.36
C MET A 178 -11.94 -4.94 -10.63
N TYR A 179 -12.85 -5.52 -9.85
CA TYR A 179 -13.28 -6.91 -10.02
C TYR A 179 -14.31 -7.03 -11.15
N ASP A 180 -15.25 -6.10 -11.24
CA ASP A 180 -16.26 -6.08 -12.31
C ASP A 180 -15.61 -6.03 -13.69
N ALA A 181 -14.57 -5.23 -13.88
CA ALA A 181 -13.79 -5.15 -15.14
C ALA A 181 -13.14 -6.50 -15.52
N LEU A 182 -12.97 -7.41 -14.56
CA LEU A 182 -12.41 -8.74 -14.76
C LEU A 182 -13.48 -9.86 -14.79
N ASP A 183 -14.76 -9.53 -14.82
CA ASP A 183 -15.87 -10.48 -14.67
C ASP A 183 -15.73 -11.35 -13.42
N LEU A 184 -15.47 -10.72 -12.27
CA LEU A 184 -15.34 -11.37 -10.99
C LEU A 184 -16.22 -10.67 -9.94
N PRO A 185 -16.80 -11.42 -9.00
CA PRO A 185 -17.36 -10.81 -7.81
C PRO A 185 -16.24 -10.20 -6.95
N LEU A 186 -16.56 -9.13 -6.23
CA LEU A 186 -15.63 -8.58 -5.24
C LEU A 186 -15.22 -9.66 -4.23
N VAL A 187 -13.93 -9.94 -4.18
CA VAL A 187 -13.38 -10.89 -3.19
C VAL A 187 -13.11 -10.14 -1.88
N PRO A 188 -13.72 -10.56 -0.76
CA PRO A 188 -13.42 -9.97 0.54
C PRO A 188 -11.92 -10.03 0.89
N PRO A 189 -11.37 -9.01 1.57
CA PRO A 189 -9.94 -8.98 1.92
C PRO A 189 -9.45 -10.24 2.64
N GLU A 190 -10.25 -10.82 3.51
CA GLU A 190 -9.93 -12.00 4.32
C GLU A 190 -9.67 -13.26 3.47
N LEU A 191 -10.19 -13.28 2.25
CA LEU A 191 -10.06 -14.42 1.31
C LEU A 191 -8.92 -14.26 0.30
N ARG A 192 -8.17 -13.17 0.41
CA ARG A 192 -7.07 -12.84 -0.52
C ARG A 192 -5.70 -13.32 -0.09
#